data_c35ae6931cfaeb42ba5add2efb50030a
#
_entry.id   c35ae6931cfaeb42ba5add2efb50030a
#
_cell.length_a   1.000
_cell.length_b   1.000
_cell.length_c   1.000
_cell.angle_alpha   90.00
_cell.angle_beta   90.00
_cell.angle_gamma   90.00
#
_symmetry.space_group_name_H-M   'P 1'
#
loop_
_entity.id
_entity.type
_entity.pdbx_description
1 polymer ?
#
loop_
_entity_poly.entity_id
_entity_poly.type
_entity_poly.pdbx_seq_one_letter_code
_entity_poly.pdbx_strand_id
1 'polypeptide(L)'
;MIQYVMNQTLQNSVIAQTVISDIKAGRPVIIVDSYDRENEGDIMLAAEMATTETLAFMAKHARGIMCIPCLAERLDRLAIPMMQSNKLDKFVTPFANSIDAAQDVSTGVSVSDRLNAIQKFVSESSVPSDFAQPGHLFPLRARSGLLQERQGHTESSVELCLLAEMKPIAIIIEVMNDDGSMARLPQLEELANKFKLNMISIDEIREYKYGKDSI
;
A
#
# COMPACT_ATOMS: atom_id res chain seq x y z
N MET A 1 -32.69 -13.65 5.92
CA MET A 1 -31.91 -12.39 5.91
C MET A 1 -30.81 -12.40 6.98
N ILE A 2 -31.11 -12.57 8.27
CA ILE A 2 -30.10 -12.60 9.37
C ILE A 2 -29.00 -13.64 9.14
N GLN A 3 -29.34 -14.87 8.74
CA GLN A 3 -28.38 -15.96 8.49
C GLN A 3 -27.45 -15.68 7.31
N TYR A 4 -27.94 -15.03 6.26
CA TYR A 4 -27.11 -14.59 5.11
C TYR A 4 -26.11 -13.50 5.52
N VAL A 5 -26.56 -12.52 6.28
CA VAL A 5 -25.72 -11.43 6.81
C VAL A 5 -24.65 -11.96 7.76
N MET A 6 -25.00 -12.91 8.65
CA MET A 6 -24.03 -13.58 9.53
C MET A 6 -22.97 -14.38 8.77
N ASN A 7 -23.36 -15.09 7.71
CA ASN A 7 -22.42 -15.85 6.89
C ASN A 7 -21.44 -14.94 6.15
N GLN A 8 -21.88 -13.80 5.63
CA GLN A 8 -21.04 -12.83 4.95
C GLN A 8 -20.04 -12.16 5.90
N THR A 9 -20.48 -11.78 7.11
CA THR A 9 -19.59 -11.22 8.14
C THR A 9 -18.52 -12.23 8.58
N LEU A 10 -18.88 -13.50 8.74
CA LEU A 10 -17.91 -14.55 9.06
C LEU A 10 -16.92 -14.75 7.91
N GLN A 11 -17.37 -14.73 6.67
CA GLN A 11 -16.51 -14.87 5.49
C GLN A 11 -15.55 -13.70 5.36
N ASN A 12 -15.99 -12.45 5.51
CA ASN A 12 -15.15 -11.26 5.49
C ASN A 12 -14.11 -11.28 6.62
N SER A 13 -14.50 -11.75 7.81
CA SER A 13 -13.55 -11.92 8.92
C SER A 13 -12.46 -12.96 8.61
N VAL A 14 -12.79 -14.05 7.93
CA VAL A 14 -11.80 -15.07 7.52
C VAL A 14 -10.85 -14.53 6.46
N ILE A 15 -11.35 -13.78 5.46
CA ILE A 15 -10.53 -13.15 4.43
C ILE A 15 -9.55 -12.17 5.08
N ALA A 16 -10.03 -11.27 5.94
CA ALA A 16 -9.19 -10.30 6.62
C ALA A 16 -8.09 -10.97 7.46
N GLN A 17 -8.42 -12.01 8.23
CA GLN A 17 -7.45 -12.76 9.03
C GLN A 17 -6.39 -13.45 8.15
N THR A 18 -6.81 -14.00 7.01
CA THR A 18 -5.89 -14.63 6.04
C THR A 18 -4.93 -13.61 5.46
N VAL A 19 -5.43 -12.45 5.02
CA VAL A 19 -4.62 -11.35 4.50
C VAL A 19 -3.65 -10.81 5.56
N ILE A 20 -4.11 -10.60 6.80
CA ILE A 20 -3.25 -10.19 7.92
C ILE A 20 -2.13 -11.23 8.17
N SER A 21 -2.45 -12.53 8.10
CA SER A 21 -1.45 -13.60 8.23
C SER A 21 -0.43 -13.57 7.09
N ASP A 22 -0.86 -13.28 5.86
CA ASP A 22 0.04 -13.16 4.71
C ASP A 22 1.00 -11.97 4.87
N ILE A 23 0.48 -10.83 5.31
CA ILE A 23 1.27 -9.62 5.55
C ILE A 23 2.33 -9.90 6.64
N LYS A 24 1.96 -10.54 7.74
CA LYS A 24 2.90 -10.97 8.80
C LYS A 24 3.98 -11.92 8.28
N ALA A 25 3.65 -12.74 7.30
CA ALA A 25 4.57 -13.68 6.67
C ALA A 25 5.42 -13.05 5.53
N GLY A 26 5.29 -11.74 5.26
CA GLY A 26 6.00 -11.07 4.18
C GLY A 26 5.50 -11.45 2.79
N ARG A 27 4.27 -11.93 2.67
CA ARG A 27 3.63 -12.22 1.38
C ARG A 27 2.85 -11.01 0.89
N PRO A 28 3.02 -10.63 -0.39
CA PRO A 28 2.20 -9.58 -0.98
C PRO A 28 0.72 -9.98 -1.03
N VAL A 29 -0.15 -8.98 -0.93
CA VAL A 29 -1.62 -9.12 -1.07
C VAL A 29 -2.13 -8.10 -2.09
N ILE A 30 -3.37 -8.23 -2.55
CA ILE A 30 -4.01 -7.25 -3.41
C ILE A 30 -5.11 -6.53 -2.61
N ILE A 31 -5.06 -5.20 -2.60
CA ILE A 31 -6.13 -4.35 -2.07
C ILE A 31 -6.94 -3.82 -3.25
N VAL A 32 -8.26 -3.90 -3.19
CA VAL A 32 -9.15 -3.36 -4.22
C VAL A 32 -10.08 -2.31 -3.61
N ASP A 33 -10.36 -1.25 -4.36
CA ASP A 33 -11.34 -0.26 -3.97
C ASP A 33 -12.70 -0.46 -4.68
N SER A 34 -13.68 0.36 -4.32
CA SER A 34 -15.03 0.25 -4.86
C SER A 34 -15.12 0.77 -6.30
N TYR A 35 -16.12 0.28 -7.04
CA TYR A 35 -16.44 0.72 -8.40
C TYR A 35 -16.70 2.24 -8.49
N ASP A 36 -17.27 2.82 -7.44
CA ASP A 36 -17.63 4.25 -7.39
C ASP A 36 -16.44 5.16 -7.07
N ARG A 37 -15.27 4.58 -6.76
CA ARG A 37 -14.04 5.32 -6.46
C ARG A 37 -13.10 5.29 -7.67
N GLU A 38 -11.97 4.61 -7.61
CA GLU A 38 -10.99 4.44 -8.71
C GLU A 38 -11.26 3.17 -9.50
N ASN A 39 -11.90 2.18 -8.85
CA ASN A 39 -12.15 0.84 -9.38
C ASN A 39 -10.84 0.17 -9.82
N GLU A 40 -9.83 0.23 -8.96
CA GLU A 40 -8.48 -0.25 -9.20
C GLU A 40 -8.03 -1.21 -8.11
N GLY A 41 -6.86 -1.78 -8.26
CA GLY A 41 -6.23 -2.63 -7.25
C GLY A 41 -4.73 -2.41 -7.20
N ASP A 42 -4.20 -2.45 -5.97
CA ASP A 42 -2.78 -2.34 -5.69
C ASP A 42 -2.23 -3.65 -5.14
N ILE A 43 -1.04 -4.06 -5.59
CA ILE A 43 -0.25 -5.05 -4.85
C ILE A 43 0.38 -4.34 -3.66
N MET A 44 0.12 -4.85 -2.46
CA MET A 44 0.61 -4.32 -1.19
C MET A 44 1.56 -5.28 -0.50
N LEU A 45 2.59 -4.73 0.16
CA LEU A 45 3.53 -5.42 1.04
C LEU A 45 3.84 -4.54 2.25
N ALA A 46 3.97 -5.12 3.46
CA ALA A 46 4.52 -4.38 4.59
C ALA A 46 6.00 -4.04 4.33
N ALA A 47 6.37 -2.77 4.46
CA ALA A 47 7.68 -2.28 4.03
C ALA A 47 8.86 -2.93 4.78
N GLU A 48 8.67 -3.29 6.05
CA GLU A 48 9.71 -3.97 6.84
C GLU A 48 9.98 -5.42 6.39
N MET A 49 9.08 -6.02 5.59
CA MET A 49 9.22 -7.36 5.02
C MET A 49 9.75 -7.34 3.59
N ALA A 50 10.11 -6.16 3.05
CA ALA A 50 10.58 -6.03 1.68
C ALA A 50 11.90 -6.77 1.45
N THR A 51 11.94 -7.55 0.37
CA THR A 51 13.15 -8.19 -0.17
C THR A 51 13.33 -7.84 -1.64
N THR A 52 14.50 -8.10 -2.19
CA THR A 52 14.74 -7.90 -3.63
C THR A 52 13.75 -8.70 -4.47
N GLU A 53 13.44 -9.93 -4.07
CA GLU A 53 12.56 -10.84 -4.79
C GLU A 53 11.11 -10.32 -4.78
N THR A 54 10.60 -9.88 -3.61
CA THR A 54 9.23 -9.37 -3.50
C THR A 54 9.06 -8.05 -4.24
N LEU A 55 10.04 -7.14 -4.16
CA LEU A 55 9.99 -5.87 -4.90
C LEU A 55 10.11 -6.08 -6.41
N ALA A 56 10.97 -7.02 -6.87
CA ALA A 56 11.06 -7.37 -8.28
C ALA A 56 9.75 -7.98 -8.80
N PHE A 57 9.11 -8.83 -8.00
CA PHE A 57 7.78 -9.37 -8.29
C PHE A 57 6.75 -8.25 -8.44
N MET A 58 6.65 -7.36 -7.46
CA MET A 58 5.69 -6.24 -7.45
C MET A 58 5.92 -5.32 -8.65
N ALA A 59 7.17 -4.88 -8.90
CA ALA A 59 7.49 -4.00 -10.01
C ALA A 59 7.18 -4.63 -11.38
N LYS A 60 7.43 -5.94 -11.54
CA LYS A 60 7.17 -6.67 -12.78
C LYS A 60 5.68 -6.88 -13.06
N HIS A 61 4.89 -7.17 -12.03
CA HIS A 61 3.53 -7.65 -12.20
C HIS A 61 2.46 -6.59 -11.92
N ALA A 62 2.74 -5.58 -11.09
CA ALA A 62 1.85 -4.44 -10.91
C ALA A 62 2.07 -3.35 -11.98
N ARG A 63 3.30 -2.89 -12.22
CA ARG A 63 3.72 -1.93 -13.26
C ARG A 63 3.39 -0.47 -13.00
N GLY A 64 2.62 -0.15 -11.96
CA GLY A 64 2.31 1.20 -11.54
C GLY A 64 3.48 1.91 -10.85
N ILE A 65 3.20 2.98 -10.15
CA ILE A 65 4.18 3.77 -9.40
C ILE A 65 4.43 3.11 -8.04
N MET A 66 5.70 2.85 -7.70
CA MET A 66 6.03 2.32 -6.37
C MET A 66 5.89 3.43 -5.32
N CYS A 67 4.87 3.31 -4.49
CA CYS A 67 4.56 4.25 -3.42
C CYS A 67 4.83 3.66 -2.03
N ILE A 68 5.10 4.54 -1.05
CA ILE A 68 5.33 4.17 0.36
C ILE A 68 4.32 4.88 1.25
N PRO A 69 3.10 4.34 1.43
CA PRO A 69 2.16 4.83 2.43
C PRO A 69 2.73 4.76 3.85
N CYS A 70 2.57 5.84 4.61
CA CYS A 70 3.00 5.90 6.00
C CYS A 70 2.18 6.93 6.79
N LEU A 71 2.30 6.89 8.12
CA LEU A 71 1.77 7.94 8.99
C LEU A 71 2.56 9.24 8.82
N ALA A 72 1.90 10.36 9.14
CA ALA A 72 2.46 11.72 9.02
C ALA A 72 3.79 11.88 9.77
N GLU A 73 3.87 11.33 10.97
CA GLU A 73 5.02 11.44 11.87
C GLU A 73 6.31 10.91 11.23
N ARG A 74 6.18 9.90 10.32
CA ARG A 74 7.35 9.37 9.61
C ARG A 74 7.94 10.37 8.64
N LEU A 75 7.11 11.07 7.88
CA LEU A 75 7.55 12.11 6.94
C LEU A 75 8.10 13.32 7.68
N ASP A 76 7.42 13.74 8.75
CA ASP A 76 7.83 14.89 9.54
C ASP A 76 9.21 14.64 10.19
N ARG A 77 9.44 13.44 10.74
CA ARG A 77 10.73 13.03 11.31
C ARG A 77 11.87 13.01 10.28
N LEU A 78 11.58 12.59 9.05
CA LEU A 78 12.58 12.51 7.98
C LEU A 78 12.68 13.81 7.17
N ALA A 79 11.96 14.87 7.55
CA ALA A 79 11.90 16.16 6.86
C ALA A 79 11.59 16.00 5.35
N ILE A 80 10.65 15.11 5.01
CA ILE A 80 10.19 14.91 3.64
C ILE A 80 8.92 15.73 3.45
N PRO A 81 8.98 16.86 2.70
CA PRO A 81 7.83 17.74 2.52
C PRO A 81 6.81 17.15 1.55
N MET A 82 5.57 17.64 1.65
CA MET A 82 4.52 17.31 0.68
C MET A 82 4.81 17.97 -0.67
N MET A 83 4.51 17.26 -1.77
CA MET A 83 4.53 17.87 -3.10
C MET A 83 3.49 18.99 -3.19
N GLN A 84 3.84 20.06 -3.90
CA GLN A 84 2.87 21.08 -4.26
C GLN A 84 1.88 20.49 -5.27
N SER A 85 0.60 20.56 -4.94
CA SER A 85 -0.47 20.08 -5.82
C SER A 85 -1.32 21.26 -6.27
N ASN A 86 -1.41 21.45 -7.59
CA ASN A 86 -2.39 22.33 -8.24
C ASN A 86 -3.54 21.54 -8.85
N LYS A 87 -3.61 20.22 -8.59
CA LYS A 87 -4.64 19.34 -9.13
C LYS A 87 -5.92 19.48 -8.31
N LEU A 88 -7.02 19.68 -9.01
CA LEU A 88 -8.37 19.38 -8.53
C LEU A 88 -8.58 17.86 -8.66
N ASP A 89 -7.79 17.08 -7.89
CA ASP A 89 -7.95 15.64 -7.85
C ASP A 89 -9.14 15.31 -6.97
N LYS A 90 -10.09 14.59 -7.53
CA LYS A 90 -11.31 14.14 -6.83
C LYS A 90 -10.95 13.28 -5.60
N PHE A 91 -9.87 12.53 -5.68
CA PHE A 91 -9.44 11.58 -4.63
C PHE A 91 -8.28 12.07 -3.77
N VAL A 92 -7.63 13.16 -4.16
CA VAL A 92 -6.55 13.87 -3.43
C VAL A 92 -5.52 12.89 -2.84
N THR A 93 -4.76 12.20 -3.70
CA THR A 93 -3.66 11.34 -3.26
C THR A 93 -2.54 12.19 -2.65
N PRO A 94 -2.16 11.96 -1.38
CA PRO A 94 -1.28 12.85 -0.62
C PRO A 94 0.20 12.54 -0.86
N PHE A 95 0.70 12.85 -2.05
CA PHE A 95 2.11 12.66 -2.40
C PHE A 95 3.03 13.60 -1.61
N ALA A 96 4.06 13.01 -0.99
CA ALA A 96 5.24 13.74 -0.53
C ALA A 96 6.32 13.75 -1.62
N ASN A 97 7.37 14.57 -1.45
CA ASN A 97 8.50 14.55 -2.37
C ASN A 97 9.05 13.13 -2.52
N SER A 98 9.35 12.75 -3.76
CA SER A 98 9.97 11.46 -4.03
C SER A 98 11.39 11.39 -3.45
N ILE A 99 11.80 10.20 -3.08
CA ILE A 99 13.05 9.95 -2.37
C ILE A 99 13.86 8.83 -2.99
N ASP A 100 15.18 8.90 -2.80
CA ASP A 100 16.13 7.79 -2.91
C ASP A 100 16.98 7.74 -1.64
N ALA A 101 17.71 6.64 -1.40
CA ALA A 101 18.76 6.66 -0.41
C ALA A 101 19.89 7.60 -0.88
N ALA A 102 20.47 8.36 0.06
CA ALA A 102 21.55 9.30 -0.26
C ALA A 102 22.90 8.60 -0.52
N GLN A 103 23.05 7.35 -0.08
CA GLN A 103 24.29 6.58 -0.17
C GLN A 103 23.98 5.11 -0.56
N ASP A 104 25.00 4.44 -1.09
CA ASP A 104 24.95 3.03 -1.48
C ASP A 104 23.88 2.74 -2.55
N VAL A 105 23.74 3.67 -3.50
CA VAL A 105 22.81 3.56 -4.65
C VAL A 105 23.57 3.85 -5.96
N SER A 106 23.07 3.28 -7.05
CA SER A 106 23.56 3.61 -8.40
C SER A 106 22.77 4.80 -8.98
N THR A 107 21.62 4.53 -9.60
CA THR A 107 20.74 5.55 -10.20
C THR A 107 19.43 5.74 -9.44
N GLY A 108 19.18 4.95 -8.39
CA GLY A 108 17.95 4.98 -7.59
C GLY A 108 16.79 4.12 -8.14
N VAL A 109 16.83 3.74 -9.43
CA VAL A 109 15.71 3.06 -10.11
C VAL A 109 15.69 1.55 -9.86
N SER A 110 16.88 0.92 -9.72
CA SER A 110 16.97 -0.52 -9.57
C SER A 110 16.20 -1.02 -8.34
N VAL A 111 15.77 -2.28 -8.37
CA VAL A 111 15.09 -2.88 -7.20
C VAL A 111 15.99 -2.85 -5.97
N SER A 112 17.29 -3.07 -6.13
CA SER A 112 18.27 -3.00 -5.03
C SER A 112 18.39 -1.59 -4.45
N ASP A 113 18.43 -0.55 -5.30
CA ASP A 113 18.51 0.85 -4.86
C ASP A 113 17.22 1.24 -4.11
N ARG A 114 16.05 0.85 -4.66
CA ARG A 114 14.76 1.09 -4.00
C ARG A 114 14.65 0.33 -2.68
N LEU A 115 15.12 -0.91 -2.61
CA LEU A 115 15.15 -1.67 -1.35
C LEU A 115 16.01 -0.97 -0.29
N ASN A 116 17.20 -0.47 -0.65
CA ASN A 116 18.04 0.30 0.26
C ASN A 116 17.28 1.53 0.81
N ALA A 117 16.63 2.30 -0.05
CA ALA A 117 15.84 3.45 0.37
C ALA A 117 14.65 3.05 1.27
N ILE A 118 13.96 1.95 0.97
CA ILE A 118 12.87 1.40 1.79
C ILE A 118 13.38 0.97 3.17
N GLN A 119 14.48 0.25 3.24
CA GLN A 119 15.07 -0.19 4.50
C GLN A 119 15.47 1.00 5.39
N LYS A 120 16.08 2.04 4.81
CA LYS A 120 16.33 3.30 5.50
C LYS A 120 15.01 3.98 5.92
N PHE A 121 13.99 4.00 5.05
CA PHE A 121 12.69 4.59 5.38
C PHE A 121 11.96 3.86 6.51
N VAL A 122 12.17 2.58 6.71
CA VAL A 122 11.60 1.79 7.82
C VAL A 122 12.43 1.88 9.11
N SER A 123 13.73 2.19 9.02
CA SER A 123 14.65 2.21 10.16
C SER A 123 14.38 3.37 11.10
N GLU A 124 14.22 3.08 12.39
CA GLU A 124 14.05 4.10 13.43
C GLU A 124 15.30 4.99 13.65
N SER A 125 16.47 4.53 13.25
CA SER A 125 17.71 5.31 13.37
C SER A 125 17.94 6.29 12.22
N SER A 126 17.16 6.22 11.15
CA SER A 126 17.34 7.07 9.98
C SER A 126 17.03 8.54 10.26
N VAL A 127 17.82 9.39 9.64
CA VAL A 127 17.78 10.85 9.72
C VAL A 127 17.55 11.47 8.33
N PRO A 128 17.16 12.74 8.23
CA PRO A 128 16.88 13.40 6.93
C PRO A 128 18.01 13.28 5.90
N SER A 129 19.28 13.31 6.32
CA SER A 129 20.44 13.21 5.44
C SER A 129 20.65 11.82 4.80
N ASP A 130 19.90 10.81 5.23
CA ASP A 130 19.92 9.47 4.62
C ASP A 130 19.18 9.43 3.29
N PHE A 131 18.46 10.51 2.92
CA PHE A 131 17.61 10.57 1.73
C PHE A 131 18.01 11.70 0.80
N ALA A 132 18.08 11.38 -0.50
CA ALA A 132 18.11 12.36 -1.58
C ALA A 132 16.68 12.68 -2.04
N GLN A 133 16.42 13.93 -2.42
CA GLN A 133 15.15 14.41 -2.96
C GLN A 133 15.41 15.33 -4.16
N PRO A 134 14.71 15.16 -5.30
CA PRO A 134 13.76 14.08 -5.61
C PRO A 134 14.44 12.74 -5.85
N GLY A 135 13.64 11.65 -5.87
CA GLY A 135 14.09 10.29 -6.13
C GLY A 135 13.03 9.45 -6.87
N HIS A 136 13.09 8.12 -6.74
CA HIS A 136 12.28 7.17 -7.51
C HIS A 136 11.26 6.39 -6.66
N LEU A 137 11.12 6.70 -5.37
CA LEU A 137 10.08 6.20 -4.48
C LEU A 137 9.19 7.35 -4.03
N PHE A 138 7.90 7.11 -3.92
CA PHE A 138 6.90 8.13 -3.66
C PHE A 138 6.22 7.89 -2.30
N PRO A 139 6.67 8.56 -1.22
CA PRO A 139 5.97 8.46 0.06
C PRO A 139 4.58 9.09 -0.03
N LEU A 140 3.59 8.44 0.62
CA LEU A 140 2.22 8.91 0.70
C LEU A 140 1.84 9.13 2.18
N ARG A 141 1.32 10.32 2.48
CA ARG A 141 0.89 10.67 3.84
C ARG A 141 -0.53 10.20 4.10
N ALA A 142 -0.70 9.12 4.84
CA ALA A 142 -2.02 8.66 5.25
C ALA A 142 -2.72 9.73 6.13
N ARG A 143 -4.03 9.81 6.02
CA ARG A 143 -4.86 10.64 6.91
C ARG A 143 -4.80 10.10 8.33
N SER A 144 -4.85 10.97 9.32
CA SER A 144 -4.74 10.58 10.73
C SER A 144 -5.87 9.65 11.20
N GLY A 145 -7.07 9.83 10.65
CA GLY A 145 -8.23 8.97 10.89
C GLY A 145 -8.25 7.69 10.05
N LEU A 146 -7.21 7.45 9.21
CA LEU A 146 -7.09 6.29 8.32
C LEU A 146 -8.38 6.05 7.53
N LEU A 147 -8.87 4.80 7.47
CA LEU A 147 -10.07 4.42 6.72
C LEU A 147 -11.38 5.05 7.25
N GLN A 148 -11.39 5.62 8.44
CA GLN A 148 -12.53 6.44 8.90
C GLN A 148 -12.56 7.82 8.25
N GLU A 149 -11.42 8.36 7.80
CA GLU A 149 -11.31 9.68 7.19
C GLU A 149 -11.24 9.61 5.66
N ARG A 150 -10.47 8.66 5.10
CA ARG A 150 -10.31 8.48 3.66
C ARG A 150 -10.23 6.99 3.28
N GLN A 151 -11.14 6.55 2.42
CA GLN A 151 -11.25 5.16 1.98
C GLN A 151 -10.37 4.90 0.74
N GLY A 152 -9.05 5.05 0.88
CA GLY A 152 -8.10 4.89 -0.21
C GLY A 152 -7.05 3.80 0.05
N HIS A 153 -6.34 3.39 -1.02
CA HIS A 153 -5.25 2.43 -0.94
C HIS A 153 -4.14 2.86 0.03
N THR A 154 -3.87 4.16 0.15
CA THR A 154 -2.92 4.72 1.13
C THR A 154 -3.31 4.38 2.57
N GLU A 155 -4.55 4.69 2.95
CA GLU A 155 -5.03 4.46 4.32
C GLU A 155 -5.23 2.97 4.60
N SER A 156 -5.78 2.21 3.65
CA SER A 156 -6.01 0.77 3.82
C SER A 156 -4.72 -0.03 4.00
N SER A 157 -3.66 0.33 3.27
CA SER A 157 -2.36 -0.35 3.41
C SER A 157 -1.70 -0.08 4.76
N VAL A 158 -1.77 1.16 5.27
CA VAL A 158 -1.29 1.50 6.62
C VAL A 158 -2.14 0.81 7.69
N GLU A 159 -3.46 0.77 7.51
CA GLU A 159 -4.39 0.09 8.41
C GLU A 159 -4.08 -1.41 8.51
N LEU A 160 -3.83 -2.07 7.37
CA LEU A 160 -3.46 -3.50 7.34
C LEU A 160 -2.13 -3.76 8.05
N CYS A 161 -1.13 -2.88 7.90
CA CYS A 161 0.11 -2.98 8.67
C CYS A 161 -0.15 -2.93 10.17
N LEU A 162 -1.00 -1.99 10.64
CA LEU A 162 -1.38 -1.89 12.05
C LEU A 162 -2.15 -3.13 12.55
N LEU A 163 -3.09 -3.65 11.76
CA LEU A 163 -3.82 -4.89 12.06
C LEU A 163 -2.89 -6.10 12.12
N ALA A 164 -1.82 -6.09 11.32
CA ALA A 164 -0.77 -7.08 11.36
C ALA A 164 0.26 -6.86 12.49
N GLU A 165 0.08 -5.84 13.35
CA GLU A 165 1.03 -5.48 14.42
C GLU A 165 2.44 -5.17 13.88
N MET A 166 2.51 -4.60 12.70
CA MET A 166 3.75 -4.21 12.01
C MET A 166 3.90 -2.69 11.99
N LYS A 167 5.08 -2.21 11.62
CA LYS A 167 5.29 -0.78 11.41
C LYS A 167 4.28 -0.24 10.40
N PRO A 168 3.64 0.93 10.66
CA PRO A 168 2.60 1.50 9.80
C PRO A 168 3.21 2.13 8.53
N ILE A 169 3.94 1.31 7.79
CA ILE A 169 4.63 1.67 6.54
C ILE A 169 4.42 0.52 5.55
N ALA A 170 3.81 0.80 4.43
CA ALA A 170 3.57 -0.16 3.38
C ALA A 170 4.32 0.20 2.09
N ILE A 171 4.37 -0.73 1.15
CA ILE A 171 4.70 -0.53 -0.25
C ILE A 171 3.45 -0.90 -1.03
N ILE A 172 3.01 -0.03 -1.91
CA ILE A 172 1.91 -0.30 -2.83
C ILE A 172 2.32 0.04 -4.26
N ILE A 173 1.78 -0.70 -5.22
CA ILE A 173 1.95 -0.43 -6.66
C ILE A 173 0.63 -0.76 -7.34
N GLU A 174 0.08 0.18 -8.10
CA GLU A 174 -1.15 0.00 -8.88
C GLU A 174 -0.94 -1.08 -9.96
N VAL A 175 -1.97 -1.92 -10.17
CA VAL A 175 -1.91 -2.98 -11.18
C VAL A 175 -2.40 -2.48 -12.53
N MET A 176 -1.54 -2.60 -13.53
CA MET A 176 -1.83 -2.27 -14.92
C MET A 176 -1.82 -3.54 -15.77
N ASN A 177 -2.65 -3.55 -16.81
CA ASN A 177 -2.68 -4.57 -17.86
C ASN A 177 -1.44 -4.44 -18.77
N ASP A 178 -1.21 -5.45 -19.61
CA ASP A 178 -0.09 -5.46 -20.56
C ASP A 178 -0.20 -4.34 -21.62
N ASP A 179 -1.40 -3.87 -21.90
CA ASP A 179 -1.69 -2.77 -22.84
C ASP A 179 -1.54 -1.37 -22.19
N GLY A 180 -1.19 -1.31 -20.89
CA GLY A 180 -1.04 -0.06 -20.14
C GLY A 180 -2.33 0.50 -19.55
N SER A 181 -3.48 -0.13 -19.75
CA SER A 181 -4.73 0.23 -19.05
C SER A 181 -4.71 -0.26 -17.60
N MET A 182 -5.52 0.36 -16.74
CA MET A 182 -5.63 -0.08 -15.35
C MET A 182 -6.38 -1.42 -15.26
N ALA A 183 -5.84 -2.37 -14.49
CA ALA A 183 -6.51 -3.62 -14.21
C ALA A 183 -7.78 -3.37 -13.37
N ARG A 184 -8.84 -4.11 -13.69
CA ARG A 184 -10.11 -4.09 -12.98
C ARG A 184 -10.32 -5.43 -12.29
N LEU A 185 -11.37 -5.57 -11.51
CA LEU A 185 -11.61 -6.77 -10.69
C LEU A 185 -11.38 -8.10 -11.42
N PRO A 186 -11.86 -8.34 -12.68
CA PRO A 186 -11.60 -9.60 -13.36
C PRO A 186 -10.10 -9.89 -13.61
N GLN A 187 -9.31 -8.87 -14.02
CA GLN A 187 -7.88 -9.02 -14.25
C GLN A 187 -7.10 -9.16 -12.92
N LEU A 188 -7.57 -8.51 -11.86
CA LEU A 188 -7.00 -8.64 -10.51
C LEU A 188 -7.24 -10.04 -9.95
N GLU A 189 -8.42 -10.63 -10.19
CA GLU A 189 -8.72 -12.02 -9.83
C GLU A 189 -7.84 -13.02 -10.61
N GLU A 190 -7.62 -12.78 -11.91
CA GLU A 190 -6.69 -13.59 -12.71
C GLU A 190 -5.27 -13.52 -12.17
N LEU A 191 -4.79 -12.31 -11.81
CA LEU A 191 -3.47 -12.10 -11.22
C LEU A 191 -3.37 -12.81 -9.85
N ALA A 192 -4.37 -12.64 -9.01
CA ALA A 192 -4.46 -13.27 -7.69
C ALA A 192 -4.39 -14.81 -7.81
N ASN A 193 -5.19 -15.39 -8.68
CA ASN A 193 -5.20 -16.84 -8.93
C ASN A 193 -3.85 -17.34 -9.47
N LYS A 194 -3.27 -16.64 -10.44
CA LYS A 194 -2.00 -16.99 -11.07
C LYS A 194 -0.84 -17.06 -10.07
N PHE A 195 -0.79 -16.11 -9.14
CA PHE A 195 0.32 -15.99 -8.19
C PHE A 195 -0.06 -16.41 -6.77
N LYS A 196 -1.29 -16.91 -6.57
CA LYS A 196 -1.83 -17.34 -5.26
C LYS A 196 -1.74 -16.22 -4.22
N LEU A 197 -2.08 -15.00 -4.64
CA LEU A 197 -2.21 -13.86 -3.74
C LEU A 197 -3.62 -13.81 -3.16
N ASN A 198 -3.73 -13.48 -1.89
CA ASN A 198 -5.01 -13.15 -1.31
C ASN A 198 -5.39 -11.71 -1.66
N MET A 199 -6.68 -11.48 -1.84
CA MET A 199 -7.25 -10.20 -2.22
C MET A 199 -8.29 -9.77 -1.18
N ILE A 200 -8.33 -8.48 -0.86
CA ILE A 200 -9.27 -7.89 0.09
C ILE A 200 -9.74 -6.52 -0.41
N SER A 201 -11.01 -6.22 -0.23
CA SER A 201 -11.54 -4.89 -0.52
C SER A 201 -11.35 -3.94 0.67
N ILE A 202 -11.31 -2.64 0.37
CA ILE A 202 -11.28 -1.59 1.41
C ILE A 202 -12.48 -1.69 2.33
N ASP A 203 -13.65 -2.03 1.81
CA ASP A 203 -14.87 -2.20 2.61
C ASP A 203 -14.77 -3.38 3.57
N GLU A 204 -14.18 -4.52 3.15
CA GLU A 204 -13.95 -5.66 4.03
C GLU A 204 -12.97 -5.33 5.16
N ILE A 205 -11.92 -4.53 4.89
CA ILE A 205 -11.00 -4.05 5.94
C ILE A 205 -11.74 -3.18 6.94
N ARG A 206 -12.59 -2.25 6.46
CA ARG A 206 -13.39 -1.37 7.31
C ARG A 206 -14.38 -2.15 8.17
N GLU A 207 -15.11 -3.09 7.55
CA GLU A 207 -16.06 -3.95 8.28
C GLU A 207 -15.34 -4.77 9.36
N TYR A 208 -14.18 -5.34 9.04
CA TYR A 208 -13.37 -6.12 9.99
C TYR A 208 -12.93 -5.29 11.19
N LYS A 209 -12.45 -4.07 10.96
CA LYS A 209 -11.89 -3.22 12.02
C LYS A 209 -12.94 -2.46 12.81
N TYR A 210 -13.93 -1.89 12.13
CA TYR A 210 -14.86 -0.93 12.73
C TYR A 210 -16.29 -1.46 12.88
N GLY A 211 -16.60 -2.63 12.31
CA GLY A 211 -17.94 -3.20 12.29
C GLY A 211 -18.82 -2.66 11.15
N LYS A 212 -19.96 -3.31 10.92
CA LYS A 212 -20.87 -2.96 9.82
C LYS A 212 -21.54 -1.58 9.91
N ASP A 213 -21.70 -1.05 11.10
CA ASP A 213 -22.36 0.25 11.31
C ASP A 213 -21.47 1.45 10.95
N SER A 214 -20.25 1.18 10.46
CA SER A 214 -19.24 2.18 10.09
C SER A 214 -19.17 2.41 8.56
N ILE A 215 -20.05 1.77 7.77
CA ILE A 215 -20.08 1.80 6.31
C ILE A 215 -21.15 2.78 5.82
#